data_16f3a5a8916fda8025eeeb162a9bd9c9
#
_entry.id   16f3a5a8916fda8025eeeb162a9bd9c9
#
_cell.length_a   1.000
_cell.length_b   1.000
_cell.length_c   1.000
_cell.angle_alpha   90.00
_cell.angle_beta   90.00
_cell.angle_gamma   90.00
#
_symmetry.space_group_name_H-M   'P 1'
#
loop_
_entity.id
_entity.type
_entity.pdbx_description
1 polymer ?
#
loop_
_entity_poly.entity_id
_entity_poly.type
_entity_poly.pdbx_seq_one_letter_code
_entity_poly.pdbx_strand_id
1 'polypeptide(L)'
;TNNEVFDTDEQKVAFMRYVQAGGGFVGIHSATGTERNWPWFKRLIGASFLRHAKHQPFKEIIIDADHPSTSFLPKLWQRDDECYFFKEYNPDIRVLIVHDLGPLDDKDKPTYYGGNSSPSVWCHEFDGGRQWYTSLGHDIATYATAEFQQHIMGGIIWVVGNNKPLDYRKAHAKTPNDPLPY
;
A
#
# COMPACT_ATOMS: atom_id res chain seq x y z
N THR A 1 -4.11 -4.64 10.32
CA THR A 1 -3.81 -4.53 11.74
C THR A 1 -2.98 -3.30 12.04
N ASN A 2 -3.07 -2.75 13.24
CA ASN A 2 -2.24 -1.64 13.73
C ASN A 2 -1.16 -2.12 14.73
N ASN A 3 -0.91 -3.40 14.78
CA ASN A 3 0.01 -4.03 15.73
C ASN A 3 1.28 -4.50 15.03
N GLU A 4 2.33 -4.74 15.81
CA GLU A 4 3.46 -5.53 15.36
C GLU A 4 2.98 -6.94 15.00
N VAL A 5 3.47 -7.51 13.91
CA VAL A 5 3.07 -8.84 13.40
C VAL A 5 4.23 -9.82 13.39
N PHE A 6 5.45 -9.34 13.56
CA PHE A 6 6.65 -10.16 13.69
C PHE A 6 7.14 -10.12 15.14
N ASP A 7 7.09 -11.25 15.81
CA ASP A 7 7.45 -11.36 17.24
C ASP A 7 8.96 -11.36 17.49
N THR A 8 9.76 -11.74 16.48
CA THR A 8 11.22 -11.89 16.63
C THR A 8 11.98 -11.28 15.47
N ASP A 9 13.26 -10.95 15.69
CA ASP A 9 14.17 -10.44 14.66
C ASP A 9 14.40 -11.48 13.55
N GLU A 10 14.40 -12.78 13.87
CA GLU A 10 14.54 -13.85 12.88
C GLU A 10 13.36 -13.85 11.90
N GLN A 11 12.14 -13.62 12.36
CA GLN A 11 10.96 -13.50 11.50
C GLN A 11 11.08 -12.29 10.59
N LYS A 12 11.51 -11.13 11.10
CA LYS A 12 11.76 -9.92 10.31
C LYS A 12 12.83 -10.16 9.24
N VAL A 13 13.94 -10.76 9.62
CA VAL A 13 15.02 -11.11 8.67
C VAL A 13 14.52 -12.10 7.61
N ALA A 14 13.76 -13.11 8.00
CA ALA A 14 13.20 -14.07 7.05
C ALA A 14 12.28 -13.39 6.02
N PHE A 15 11.47 -12.42 6.47
CA PHE A 15 10.62 -11.63 5.57
C PHE A 15 11.43 -10.71 4.65
N MET A 16 12.46 -10.01 5.16
CA MET A 16 13.40 -9.24 4.32
C MET A 16 14.00 -10.13 3.22
N ARG A 17 14.52 -11.30 3.60
CA ARG A 17 15.13 -12.24 2.65
C ARG A 17 14.15 -12.77 1.61
N TYR A 18 12.88 -12.95 1.97
CA TYR A 18 11.82 -13.29 1.02
C TYR A 18 11.65 -12.17 -0.03
N VAL A 19 11.56 -10.92 0.40
CA VAL A 19 11.43 -9.77 -0.52
C VAL A 19 12.68 -9.64 -1.39
N GLN A 20 13.87 -9.73 -0.81
CA GLN A 20 15.16 -9.68 -1.52
C GLN A 20 15.32 -10.80 -2.56
N ALA A 21 14.70 -11.93 -2.32
CA ALA A 21 14.65 -13.04 -3.30
C ALA A 21 13.68 -12.79 -4.47
N GLY A 22 12.97 -11.66 -4.49
CA GLY A 22 11.97 -11.31 -5.50
C GLY A 22 10.53 -11.54 -5.06
N GLY A 23 10.29 -11.69 -3.76
CA GLY A 23 8.95 -11.90 -3.20
C GLY A 23 8.05 -10.68 -3.34
N GLY A 24 6.74 -10.92 -3.47
CA GLY A 24 5.72 -9.88 -3.56
C GLY A 24 5.03 -9.61 -2.23
N PHE A 25 4.65 -8.35 -1.97
CA PHE A 25 3.90 -7.93 -0.79
C PHE A 25 2.65 -7.14 -1.18
N VAL A 26 1.51 -7.52 -0.61
CA VAL A 26 0.24 -6.80 -0.76
C VAL A 26 -0.20 -6.29 0.59
N GLY A 27 -0.31 -4.98 0.73
CA GLY A 27 -0.84 -4.30 1.90
C GLY A 27 -2.25 -3.80 1.67
N ILE A 28 -3.15 -4.04 2.63
CA ILE A 28 -4.54 -3.59 2.55
C ILE A 28 -4.88 -2.83 3.82
N HIS A 29 -5.52 -1.67 3.66
CA HIS A 29 -6.10 -0.86 4.72
C HIS A 29 -5.10 -0.58 5.85
N SER A 30 -5.33 -1.09 7.06
CA SER A 30 -4.52 -0.81 8.25
C SER A 30 -3.08 -1.40 8.22
N ALA A 31 -2.67 -2.03 7.12
CA ALA A 31 -1.30 -2.53 6.97
C ALA A 31 -0.23 -1.42 7.11
N THR A 32 -0.52 -0.18 6.74
CA THR A 32 0.38 0.98 6.94
C THR A 32 0.50 1.43 8.41
N GLY A 33 -0.33 0.90 9.29
CA GLY A 33 -0.25 1.08 10.74
C GLY A 33 0.55 -0.01 11.46
N THR A 34 1.08 -0.98 10.73
CA THR A 34 1.81 -2.15 11.23
C THR A 34 3.32 -1.86 11.25
N GLU A 35 4.09 -2.52 12.13
CA GLU A 35 5.55 -2.43 12.20
C GLU A 35 6.09 -0.98 12.20
N ARG A 36 5.45 -0.12 12.96
CA ARG A 36 5.72 1.34 12.95
C ARG A 36 7.14 1.72 13.35
N ASN A 37 7.81 0.86 14.09
CA ASN A 37 9.17 1.09 14.56
C ASN A 37 10.24 0.42 13.68
N TRP A 38 9.84 -0.20 12.58
CA TRP A 38 10.76 -0.88 11.67
C TRP A 38 10.96 -0.09 10.37
N PRO A 39 12.10 0.64 10.22
CA PRO A 39 12.32 1.53 9.07
C PRO A 39 12.27 0.82 7.72
N TRP A 40 12.78 -0.40 7.63
CA TRP A 40 12.75 -1.18 6.40
C TRP A 40 11.30 -1.49 5.96
N PHE A 41 10.44 -1.91 6.90
CA PHE A 41 9.04 -2.19 6.59
C PHE A 41 8.26 -0.92 6.17
N LYS A 42 8.53 0.23 6.81
CA LYS A 42 7.92 1.50 6.40
C LYS A 42 8.30 1.87 4.96
N ARG A 43 9.53 1.60 4.55
CA ARG A 43 9.95 1.82 3.15
C ARG A 43 9.33 0.81 2.21
N LEU A 44 9.23 -0.47 2.60
CA LEU A 44 8.54 -1.50 1.82
C LEU A 44 7.08 -1.12 1.58
N ILE A 45 6.30 -0.80 2.63
CA ILE A 45 4.87 -0.52 2.48
C ILE A 45 4.58 0.83 1.80
N GLY A 46 5.54 1.74 1.80
CA GLY A 46 5.53 2.98 1.03
C GLY A 46 5.07 4.23 1.79
N ALA A 47 4.39 4.11 2.93
CA ALA A 47 4.04 5.21 3.82
C ALA A 47 3.62 4.71 5.20
N SER A 48 3.58 5.59 6.19
CA SER A 48 3.08 5.30 7.54
C SER A 48 1.69 5.91 7.74
N PHE A 49 0.76 5.14 8.28
CA PHE A 49 -0.57 5.65 8.65
C PHE A 49 -0.44 6.80 9.66
N LEU A 50 -1.12 7.88 9.40
CA LEU A 50 -1.21 9.05 10.30
C LEU A 50 -2.55 9.08 11.04
N ARG A 51 -3.64 9.17 10.30
CA ARG A 51 -5.03 9.20 10.77
C ARG A 51 -5.99 8.91 9.61
N HIS A 52 -7.27 8.85 9.89
CA HIS A 52 -8.33 8.84 8.88
C HIS A 52 -9.41 9.88 9.22
N ALA A 53 -10.19 10.28 8.21
CA ALA A 53 -11.45 10.97 8.40
C ALA A 53 -12.51 10.02 8.98
N LYS A 54 -13.62 10.54 9.52
CA LYS A 54 -14.75 9.68 9.86
C LYS A 54 -15.19 8.87 8.62
N HIS A 55 -15.69 7.66 8.85
CA HIS A 55 -16.26 6.84 7.80
C HIS A 55 -17.38 7.59 7.07
N GLN A 56 -17.31 7.69 5.75
CA GLN A 56 -18.23 8.46 4.92
C GLN A 56 -18.09 8.11 3.45
N PRO A 57 -19.10 8.42 2.61
CA PRO A 57 -18.95 8.37 1.16
C PRO A 57 -17.93 9.39 0.66
N PHE A 58 -17.03 8.97 -0.22
CA PHE A 58 -16.08 9.84 -0.94
C PHE A 58 -15.75 9.27 -2.32
N LYS A 59 -14.97 10.01 -3.10
CA LYS A 59 -14.53 9.60 -4.43
C LYS A 59 -13.04 9.34 -4.45
N GLU A 60 -12.68 8.31 -5.17
CA GLU A 60 -11.33 8.01 -5.59
C GLU A 60 -11.13 8.48 -7.02
N ILE A 61 -10.04 9.18 -7.29
CA ILE A 61 -9.65 9.63 -8.64
C ILE A 61 -8.59 8.66 -9.14
N ILE A 62 -8.89 7.96 -10.24
CA ILE A 62 -7.93 7.07 -10.89
C ILE A 62 -6.97 7.94 -11.70
N ILE A 63 -5.69 7.97 -11.30
CA ILE A 63 -4.64 8.73 -12.00
C ILE A 63 -3.79 7.85 -12.91
N ASP A 64 -3.73 6.56 -12.67
CA ASP A 64 -3.04 5.58 -13.50
C ASP A 64 -4.02 4.46 -13.88
N ALA A 65 -4.54 4.54 -15.10
CA ALA A 65 -5.53 3.60 -15.64
C ALA A 65 -4.89 2.41 -16.37
N ASP A 66 -3.57 2.33 -16.47
CA ASP A 66 -2.88 1.23 -17.15
C ASP A 66 -2.49 0.08 -16.21
N HIS A 67 -2.61 0.30 -14.90
CA HIS A 67 -2.25 -0.71 -13.91
C HIS A 67 -3.36 -1.79 -13.80
N PRO A 68 -3.03 -3.10 -13.63
CA PRO A 68 -4.04 -4.17 -13.54
C PRO A 68 -5.09 -3.98 -12.45
N SER A 69 -4.76 -3.28 -11.35
CA SER A 69 -5.71 -3.03 -10.26
C SER A 69 -6.66 -1.85 -10.52
N THR A 70 -6.46 -1.07 -11.59
CA THR A 70 -7.20 0.17 -11.84
C THR A 70 -7.81 0.27 -13.24
N SER A 71 -7.33 -0.52 -14.21
CA SER A 71 -7.67 -0.38 -15.63
C SER A 71 -9.15 -0.60 -15.97
N PHE A 72 -9.89 -1.25 -15.12
CA PHE A 72 -11.33 -1.51 -15.26
C PHE A 72 -12.21 -0.53 -14.47
N LEU A 73 -11.59 0.30 -13.60
CA LEU A 73 -12.31 1.23 -12.74
C LEU A 73 -12.76 2.50 -13.53
N PRO A 74 -13.89 3.10 -13.14
CA PRO A 74 -14.28 4.39 -13.69
C PRO A 74 -13.28 5.49 -13.24
N LYS A 75 -13.14 6.56 -14.01
CA LYS A 75 -12.26 7.69 -13.68
C LYS A 75 -12.47 8.24 -12.26
N LEU A 76 -13.72 8.26 -11.82
CA LEU A 76 -14.14 8.60 -10.45
C LEU A 76 -14.84 7.38 -9.85
N TRP A 77 -14.20 6.74 -8.90
CA TRP A 77 -14.70 5.54 -8.24
C TRP A 77 -15.32 5.92 -6.88
N GLN A 78 -16.64 5.73 -6.75
CA GLN A 78 -17.38 6.04 -5.52
C GLN A 78 -17.09 4.97 -4.47
N ARG A 79 -16.66 5.40 -3.27
CA ARG A 79 -16.43 4.54 -2.12
C ARG A 79 -17.22 5.03 -0.91
N ASP A 80 -17.51 4.12 0.01
CA ASP A 80 -17.98 4.38 1.37
C ASP A 80 -17.00 3.63 2.28
N ASP A 81 -16.09 4.36 2.91
CA ASP A 81 -14.94 3.77 3.61
C ASP A 81 -14.30 4.82 4.54
N GLU A 82 -13.17 4.49 5.15
CA GLU A 82 -12.30 5.42 5.86
C GLU A 82 -11.28 6.05 4.91
N CYS A 83 -11.34 7.39 4.75
CA CYS A 83 -10.35 8.11 3.98
C CYS A 83 -9.05 8.24 4.80
N TYR A 84 -8.02 7.49 4.45
CA TYR A 84 -6.74 7.43 5.15
C TYR A 84 -5.78 8.56 4.74
N PHE A 85 -5.07 9.10 5.72
CA PHE A 85 -3.97 10.04 5.54
C PHE A 85 -2.67 9.45 6.07
N PHE A 86 -1.57 9.78 5.41
CA PHE A 86 -0.28 9.17 5.66
C PHE A 86 0.80 10.20 5.89
N LYS A 87 1.91 9.75 6.43
CA LYS A 87 3.18 10.49 6.58
C LYS A 87 4.34 9.61 6.12
N GLU A 88 5.52 10.20 6.02
CA GLU A 88 6.77 9.47 5.73
C GLU A 88 6.69 8.67 4.41
N TYR A 89 6.13 9.29 3.36
CA TYR A 89 6.05 8.64 2.07
C TYR A 89 7.43 8.22 1.55
N ASN A 90 7.52 7.01 1.02
CA ASN A 90 8.65 6.62 0.19
C ASN A 90 8.56 7.39 -1.15
N PRO A 91 9.61 8.14 -1.57
CA PRO A 91 9.57 8.93 -2.80
C PRO A 91 9.44 8.09 -4.08
N ASP A 92 9.73 6.78 -4.01
CA ASP A 92 9.72 5.90 -5.16
C ASP A 92 8.35 5.24 -5.43
N ILE A 93 7.32 5.56 -4.63
CA ILE A 93 5.98 5.03 -4.88
C ILE A 93 5.39 5.57 -6.19
N ARG A 94 4.85 4.67 -7.01
CA ARG A 94 3.98 4.99 -8.14
C ARG A 94 2.55 5.05 -7.64
N VAL A 95 1.99 6.25 -7.52
CA VAL A 95 0.61 6.47 -7.07
C VAL A 95 -0.34 6.10 -8.21
N LEU A 96 -1.33 5.27 -7.92
CA LEU A 96 -2.33 4.76 -8.86
C LEU A 96 -3.68 5.45 -8.70
N ILE A 97 -4.06 5.73 -7.45
CA ILE A 97 -5.32 6.35 -7.07
C ILE A 97 -5.06 7.40 -6.00
N VAL A 98 -5.82 8.48 -6.04
CA VAL A 98 -5.83 9.51 -4.99
C VAL A 98 -7.25 9.73 -4.47
N HIS A 99 -7.40 10.04 -3.18
CA HIS A 99 -8.65 10.53 -2.60
C HIS A 99 -9.00 11.91 -3.17
N ASP A 100 -10.27 12.13 -3.56
CA ASP A 100 -10.83 13.46 -3.81
C ASP A 100 -11.21 14.10 -2.46
N LEU A 101 -10.38 15.00 -1.98
CA LEU A 101 -10.55 15.65 -0.69
C LEU A 101 -11.50 16.87 -0.75
N GLY A 102 -11.87 17.32 -1.96
CA GLY A 102 -12.73 18.50 -2.14
C GLY A 102 -14.03 18.38 -1.33
N PRO A 103 -14.86 17.35 -1.57
CA PRO A 103 -16.14 17.16 -0.89
C PRO A 103 -16.04 16.49 0.49
N LEU A 104 -14.85 16.02 0.91
CA LEU A 104 -14.69 15.27 2.16
C LEU A 104 -15.02 16.13 3.39
N ASP A 105 -15.85 15.61 4.30
CA ASP A 105 -16.15 16.24 5.59
C ASP A 105 -15.03 15.95 6.60
N ASP A 106 -13.99 16.75 6.54
CA ASP A 106 -12.84 16.70 7.45
C ASP A 106 -12.20 18.08 7.55
N LYS A 107 -11.97 18.57 8.77
CA LYS A 107 -11.39 19.90 9.01
C LYS A 107 -9.90 19.97 8.69
N ASP A 108 -9.18 18.86 8.90
CA ASP A 108 -7.73 18.80 8.88
C ASP A 108 -7.19 18.00 7.68
N LYS A 109 -7.94 18.00 6.58
CA LYS A 109 -7.54 17.27 5.37
C LYS A 109 -6.24 17.83 4.78
N PRO A 110 -5.23 17.00 4.60
CA PRO A 110 -3.98 17.43 3.99
C PRO A 110 -4.14 17.60 2.48
N THR A 111 -3.45 18.59 1.93
CA THR A 111 -3.46 18.88 0.50
C THR A 111 -2.06 18.64 -0.06
N TYR A 112 -1.72 17.40 -0.35
CA TYR A 112 -0.36 17.07 -0.76
C TYR A 112 -0.18 16.90 -2.26
N TYR A 113 -1.11 16.20 -2.90
CA TYR A 113 -0.90 15.63 -4.22
C TYR A 113 -1.82 16.30 -5.21
N GLY A 114 -1.33 17.36 -5.86
CA GLY A 114 -2.13 18.09 -6.85
C GLY A 114 -3.31 18.87 -6.25
N GLY A 115 -3.13 19.54 -5.11
CA GLY A 115 -4.16 20.35 -4.48
C GLY A 115 -5.02 19.56 -3.49
N ASN A 116 -6.34 19.42 -3.75
CA ASN A 116 -7.29 18.74 -2.86
C ASN A 116 -7.27 17.22 -3.06
N SER A 117 -6.10 16.59 -3.06
CA SER A 117 -5.98 15.15 -3.19
C SER A 117 -4.84 14.58 -2.35
N SER A 118 -4.92 13.29 -2.02
CA SER A 118 -3.92 12.56 -1.24
C SER A 118 -3.81 11.13 -1.77
N PRO A 119 -2.60 10.54 -1.83
CA PRO A 119 -2.43 9.16 -2.26
C PRO A 119 -3.31 8.18 -1.49
N SER A 120 -3.97 7.27 -2.18
CA SER A 120 -4.83 6.21 -1.64
C SER A 120 -4.31 4.82 -1.98
N VAL A 121 -3.86 4.63 -3.23
CA VAL A 121 -3.35 3.35 -3.74
C VAL A 121 -2.03 3.60 -4.46
N TRP A 122 -1.05 2.74 -4.22
CA TRP A 122 0.26 2.83 -4.86
C TRP A 122 0.94 1.46 -5.00
N CYS A 123 1.98 1.44 -5.80
CA CYS A 123 2.88 0.31 -5.93
C CYS A 123 4.31 0.78 -6.14
N HIS A 124 5.27 -0.07 -5.89
CA HIS A 124 6.68 0.14 -6.25
C HIS A 124 7.50 -1.15 -6.18
N GLU A 125 8.70 -1.10 -6.71
CA GLU A 125 9.72 -2.10 -6.47
C GLU A 125 10.58 -1.66 -5.29
N PHE A 126 10.89 -2.59 -4.39
CA PHE A 126 11.70 -2.30 -3.21
C PHE A 126 12.51 -3.53 -2.82
N ASP A 127 13.81 -3.34 -2.60
CA ASP A 127 14.75 -4.34 -2.08
C ASP A 127 14.67 -5.70 -2.82
N GLY A 128 14.47 -5.64 -4.15
CA GLY A 128 14.39 -6.83 -5.02
C GLY A 128 12.98 -7.39 -5.23
N GLY A 129 12.01 -7.01 -4.43
CA GLY A 129 10.61 -7.43 -4.54
C GLY A 129 9.69 -6.35 -5.06
N ARG A 130 8.39 -6.67 -5.11
CA ARG A 130 7.32 -5.77 -5.52
C ARG A 130 6.30 -5.57 -4.41
N GLN A 131 5.84 -4.35 -4.25
CA GLN A 131 4.83 -3.99 -3.26
C GLN A 131 3.66 -3.27 -3.91
N TRP A 132 2.44 -3.62 -3.53
CA TRP A 132 1.21 -2.91 -3.85
C TRP A 132 0.40 -2.68 -2.57
N TYR A 133 -0.22 -1.50 -2.47
CA TYR A 133 -1.02 -1.11 -1.31
C TYR A 133 -2.31 -0.42 -1.73
N THR A 134 -3.40 -0.69 -1.00
CA THR A 134 -4.66 0.08 -1.03
C THR A 134 -5.07 0.48 0.37
N SER A 135 -5.48 1.74 0.55
CA SER A 135 -6.03 2.25 1.82
C SER A 135 -7.46 1.79 2.09
N LEU A 136 -8.16 1.31 1.07
CA LEU A 136 -9.54 0.86 1.14
C LEU A 136 -9.68 -0.50 1.81
N GLY A 137 -10.88 -0.82 2.30
CA GLY A 137 -11.20 -2.15 2.85
C GLY A 137 -11.45 -2.18 4.35
N HIS A 138 -11.99 -1.11 4.93
CA HIS A 138 -12.41 -1.09 6.32
C HIS A 138 -13.55 -2.09 6.56
N ASP A 139 -14.59 -2.04 5.74
CA ASP A 139 -15.79 -2.85 5.92
C ASP A 139 -15.70 -4.22 5.23
N ILE A 140 -16.17 -5.25 5.91
CA ILE A 140 -16.27 -6.62 5.36
C ILE A 140 -17.12 -6.63 4.07
N ALA A 141 -18.19 -5.82 3.99
CA ALA A 141 -19.05 -5.73 2.82
C ALA A 141 -18.28 -5.27 1.57
N THR A 142 -17.24 -4.45 1.71
CA THR A 142 -16.39 -4.02 0.60
C THR A 142 -15.77 -5.19 -0.15
N TYR A 143 -15.34 -6.23 0.59
CA TYR A 143 -14.72 -7.44 0.00
C TYR A 143 -15.69 -8.32 -0.78
N ALA A 144 -17.00 -8.13 -0.63
CA ALA A 144 -18.03 -8.83 -1.40
C ALA A 144 -18.32 -8.16 -2.76
N THR A 145 -17.81 -6.97 -3.03
CA THR A 145 -18.03 -6.26 -4.29
C THR A 145 -17.07 -6.73 -5.38
N ALA A 146 -17.58 -6.96 -6.59
CA ALA A 146 -16.76 -7.45 -7.71
C ALA A 146 -15.62 -6.51 -8.06
N GLU A 147 -15.86 -5.20 -8.03
CA GLU A 147 -14.86 -4.19 -8.34
C GLU A 147 -13.70 -4.23 -7.34
N PHE A 148 -14.00 -4.36 -6.03
CA PHE A 148 -12.94 -4.39 -5.02
C PHE A 148 -12.15 -5.71 -5.07
N GLN A 149 -12.81 -6.83 -5.31
CA GLN A 149 -12.14 -8.12 -5.53
C GLN A 149 -11.20 -8.06 -6.74
N GLN A 150 -11.66 -7.48 -7.85
CA GLN A 150 -10.84 -7.30 -9.05
C GLN A 150 -9.68 -6.32 -8.79
N HIS A 151 -9.90 -5.28 -7.99
CA HIS A 151 -8.88 -4.32 -7.58
C HIS A 151 -7.76 -5.03 -6.80
N ILE A 152 -8.09 -5.81 -5.77
CA ILE A 152 -7.10 -6.60 -5.01
C ILE A 152 -6.41 -7.61 -5.91
N MET A 153 -7.16 -8.34 -6.74
CA MET A 153 -6.59 -9.34 -7.64
C MET A 153 -5.60 -8.72 -8.62
N GLY A 154 -5.91 -7.54 -9.15
CA GLY A 154 -4.98 -6.78 -10.01
C GLY A 154 -3.67 -6.40 -9.29
N GLY A 155 -3.76 -6.01 -8.01
CA GLY A 155 -2.61 -5.78 -7.15
C GLY A 155 -1.76 -7.05 -6.93
N ILE A 156 -2.42 -8.18 -6.64
CA ILE A 156 -1.76 -9.49 -6.50
C ILE A 156 -1.04 -9.90 -7.80
N ILE A 157 -1.73 -9.80 -8.94
CA ILE A 157 -1.15 -10.12 -10.26
C ILE A 157 0.09 -9.27 -10.51
N TRP A 158 0.04 -7.98 -10.18
CA TRP A 158 1.17 -7.10 -10.39
C TRP A 158 2.38 -7.48 -9.50
N VAL A 159 2.18 -7.78 -8.21
CA VAL A 159 3.28 -8.15 -7.31
C VAL A 159 3.88 -9.53 -7.62
N VAL A 160 3.06 -10.47 -8.07
CA VAL A 160 3.53 -11.80 -8.56
C VAL A 160 4.34 -11.62 -9.84
N GLY A 161 4.00 -10.64 -10.68
CA GLY A 161 4.70 -10.33 -11.92
C GLY A 161 4.73 -11.51 -12.89
N ASN A 162 5.93 -11.81 -13.42
CA ASN A 162 6.10 -12.89 -14.38
C ASN A 162 6.18 -14.29 -13.75
N ASN A 163 5.76 -14.45 -12.50
CA ASN A 163 5.77 -15.70 -11.75
C ASN A 163 7.14 -16.41 -11.77
N LYS A 164 8.23 -15.63 -11.62
CA LYS A 164 9.58 -16.18 -11.56
C LYS A 164 9.81 -16.84 -10.20
N PRO A 165 10.56 -17.96 -10.15
CA PRO A 165 10.98 -18.53 -8.88
C PRO A 165 11.78 -17.53 -8.04
N LEU A 166 11.60 -17.58 -6.70
CA LEU A 166 12.40 -16.80 -5.77
C LEU A 166 13.88 -17.19 -5.83
N ASP A 167 14.76 -16.21 -5.89
CA ASP A 167 16.20 -16.42 -5.94
C ASP A 167 16.86 -16.00 -4.61
N TYR A 168 16.86 -16.90 -3.65
CA TYR A 168 17.44 -16.64 -2.32
C TYR A 168 18.97 -16.40 -2.32
N ARG A 169 19.67 -16.59 -3.44
CA ARG A 169 21.07 -16.18 -3.56
C ARG A 169 21.24 -14.66 -3.53
N LYS A 170 20.18 -13.91 -3.83
CA LYS A 170 20.13 -12.44 -3.73
C LYS A 170 19.83 -11.96 -2.32
N ALA A 171 19.29 -12.81 -1.48
CA ALA A 171 18.91 -12.45 -0.12
C ALA A 171 20.14 -12.27 0.75
N HIS A 172 20.28 -11.07 1.34
CA HIS A 172 21.47 -10.67 2.08
C HIS A 172 21.20 -10.16 3.49
N ALA A 173 19.93 -9.93 3.87
CA ALA A 173 19.57 -9.45 5.20
C ALA A 173 20.12 -10.33 6.33
N LYS A 174 20.68 -9.69 7.34
CA LYS A 174 21.29 -10.32 8.55
C LYS A 174 20.56 -9.88 9.81
N THR A 175 20.11 -8.63 9.86
CA THR A 175 19.36 -8.04 10.97
C THR A 175 18.21 -7.18 10.46
N PRO A 176 17.16 -6.93 11.27
CA PRO A 176 16.10 -5.99 10.88
C PRO A 176 16.57 -4.56 10.68
N ASN A 177 17.75 -4.22 11.21
CA ASN A 177 18.34 -2.88 11.18
C ASN A 177 19.47 -2.76 10.15
N ASP A 178 19.57 -3.67 9.21
CA ASP A 178 20.50 -3.53 8.09
C ASP A 178 20.25 -2.21 7.35
N PRO A 179 21.29 -1.61 6.72
CA PRO A 179 21.13 -0.38 5.95
C PRO A 179 20.00 -0.50 4.93
N LEU A 180 19.18 0.56 4.82
CA LEU A 180 18.11 0.61 3.82
C LEU A 180 18.72 0.55 2.42
N PRO A 181 18.09 -0.19 1.48
CA PRO A 181 18.50 -0.13 0.08
C PRO A 181 18.27 1.30 -0.47
N TYR A 182 19.14 1.70 -1.37
CA TYR A 182 19.07 2.99 -2.08
C TYR A 182 18.12 2.86 -3.27
#